data_b2e357becb7a2b3ff679c4efbe0a110b
#
_entry.id   b2e357becb7a2b3ff679c4efbe0a110b
#
_cell.length_a   1.000
_cell.length_b   1.000
_cell.length_c   1.000
_cell.angle_alpha   90.00
_cell.angle_beta   90.00
_cell.angle_gamma   90.00
#
_symmetry.space_group_name_H-M   'P 1'
#
loop_
_entity.id
_entity.type
_entity.pdbx_description
1 polymer ?
#
loop_
_entity_poly.entity_id
_entity_poly.type
_entity_poly.pdbx_seq_one_letter_code
_entity_poly.pdbx_strand_id
1 'polypeptide(L)'
;MIKHLGDGQSIVQIDEQKKFLLLPVEEASPEAKLYMIADNDVVRSMNVRLAVNKVDYFVPVDLTGFDNKHLSFNFQLIPDSALCWEEMKLSDEFDVSNREKYRPVYHFSPAYGWMNDPNGMFYKDGVYHLFYQHNPYGSMWGNMHWGHATSTDLVTWEHHGDAISPDALGTIFSGSCVVDKDNTAGFGAGAVIAFYTSASDRQVQSMAYSLDNGKTFKKYARNPILTSTQRDFRDPKVIWHEDTKKWIMVLAVGQEMEIYSSADLKNWTLESKFGEGQGAHGGVWECPDLLELPVEGTELKKWVLVCNLNPGGPFGGSATQYFVGTFDGKKFVNESPAVTKWMDWGKDHYATVTWSNAPAGRAIALAWMSNWQYANDVPTRQYRSANSVPRDLSLYTSEGETYVKVTPSPELLKLRDKGSKKRAFKVDRTYNLDKLLNDNSGTYEIEMTIKNKDADVIGFQLFNSKGEEVEICLLYTSPSPRDYAASR
;
A
#
# COMPACT_ATOMS: atom_id res chain seq x y z
N MET A 1 -13.56 -35.40 1.77
CA MET A 1 -12.95 -36.60 1.08
C MET A 1 -11.94 -36.14 0.05
N ILE A 2 -10.73 -36.72 -0.01
CA ILE A 2 -9.69 -36.42 -1.02
C ILE A 2 -9.68 -37.52 -2.08
N LYS A 3 -9.64 -37.15 -3.35
CA LYS A 3 -9.56 -38.06 -4.49
C LYS A 3 -8.47 -37.61 -5.44
N HIS A 4 -7.40 -38.39 -5.56
CA HIS A 4 -6.35 -38.19 -6.56
C HIS A 4 -6.79 -38.69 -7.91
N LEU A 5 -6.57 -37.87 -8.95
CA LEU A 5 -6.95 -38.16 -10.33
C LEU A 5 -5.76 -38.52 -11.23
N GLY A 6 -4.53 -38.37 -10.72
CA GLY A 6 -3.27 -38.48 -11.46
C GLY A 6 -2.84 -37.16 -12.11
N ASP A 7 -1.65 -37.13 -12.68
CA ASP A 7 -1.04 -35.98 -13.36
C ASP A 7 -1.05 -34.69 -12.52
N GLY A 8 -0.89 -34.82 -11.20
CA GLY A 8 -0.88 -33.70 -10.27
C GLY A 8 -2.24 -33.03 -10.08
N GLN A 9 -3.32 -33.73 -10.34
CA GLN A 9 -4.69 -33.26 -10.16
C GLN A 9 -5.38 -34.02 -9.02
N SER A 10 -6.10 -33.28 -8.18
CA SER A 10 -6.84 -33.85 -7.06
C SER A 10 -8.12 -33.05 -6.79
N ILE A 11 -9.13 -33.71 -6.27
CA ILE A 11 -10.38 -33.09 -5.83
C ILE A 11 -10.52 -33.32 -4.33
N VAL A 12 -10.80 -32.24 -3.60
CA VAL A 12 -11.14 -32.26 -2.18
C VAL A 12 -12.59 -31.84 -2.05
N GLN A 13 -13.44 -32.75 -1.54
CA GLN A 13 -14.82 -32.44 -1.19
C GLN A 13 -14.88 -31.99 0.27
N ILE A 14 -15.64 -30.95 0.53
CA ILE A 14 -15.88 -30.40 1.86
C ILE A 14 -17.19 -31.00 2.36
N ASP A 15 -17.08 -31.95 3.28
CA ASP A 15 -18.21 -32.71 3.82
C ASP A 15 -18.68 -32.15 5.18
N GLU A 16 -17.95 -31.21 5.77
CA GLU A 16 -18.24 -30.59 7.07
C GLU A 16 -18.28 -29.06 6.93
N GLN A 17 -19.29 -28.43 7.49
CA GLN A 17 -19.42 -26.98 7.49
C GLN A 17 -18.49 -26.36 8.53
N LYS A 18 -17.49 -25.62 8.08
CA LYS A 18 -16.52 -24.87 8.88
C LYS A 18 -16.27 -23.52 8.25
N LYS A 19 -15.71 -22.58 9.03
CA LYS A 19 -15.41 -21.24 8.54
C LYS A 19 -14.25 -21.21 7.56
N PHE A 20 -13.26 -22.07 7.76
CA PHE A 20 -12.01 -22.05 7.02
C PHE A 20 -11.58 -23.44 6.56
N LEU A 21 -11.02 -23.49 5.36
CA LEU A 21 -10.08 -24.54 4.96
C LEU A 21 -8.67 -23.97 5.17
N LEU A 22 -7.90 -24.56 6.10
CA LEU A 22 -6.53 -24.17 6.37
C LEU A 22 -5.60 -24.94 5.44
N LEU A 23 -4.89 -24.21 4.57
CA LEU A 23 -3.92 -24.74 3.62
C LEU A 23 -2.52 -24.63 4.20
N PRO A 24 -1.76 -25.73 4.29
CA PRO A 24 -0.35 -25.71 4.69
C PRO A 24 0.51 -25.20 3.54
N VAL A 25 1.38 -24.23 3.84
CA VAL A 25 2.26 -23.57 2.87
C VAL A 25 3.71 -23.95 3.11
N GLU A 26 4.43 -24.20 2.02
CA GLU A 26 5.90 -24.29 1.95
C GLU A 26 6.38 -23.24 0.95
N GLU A 27 6.99 -22.14 1.40
CA GLU A 27 7.37 -21.00 0.53
C GLU A 27 8.29 -21.37 -0.62
N ALA A 28 9.13 -22.38 -0.44
CA ALA A 28 10.05 -22.85 -1.48
C ALA A 28 9.39 -23.76 -2.53
N SER A 29 8.15 -24.20 -2.30
CA SER A 29 7.43 -25.07 -3.25
C SER A 29 6.96 -24.29 -4.47
N PRO A 30 6.81 -24.96 -5.63
CA PRO A 30 6.12 -24.39 -6.77
C PRO A 30 4.67 -24.04 -6.44
N GLU A 31 4.10 -23.08 -7.16
CA GLU A 31 2.69 -22.75 -7.04
C GLU A 31 1.80 -23.86 -7.60
N ALA A 32 0.88 -24.35 -6.77
CA ALA A 32 -0.26 -25.14 -7.18
C ALA A 32 -1.42 -24.19 -7.55
N LYS A 33 -2.26 -24.60 -8.51
CA LYS A 33 -3.45 -23.86 -8.88
C LYS A 33 -4.69 -24.53 -8.28
N LEU A 34 -5.49 -23.73 -7.59
CA LEU A 34 -6.68 -24.19 -6.90
C LEU A 34 -7.92 -23.48 -7.44
N TYR A 35 -8.98 -24.24 -7.61
CA TYR A 35 -10.32 -23.72 -7.92
C TYR A 35 -11.28 -24.15 -6.82
N MET A 36 -11.90 -23.19 -6.16
CA MET A 36 -13.01 -23.43 -5.26
C MET A 36 -14.31 -23.48 -6.08
N ILE A 37 -15.06 -24.53 -5.93
CA ILE A 37 -16.28 -24.82 -6.69
C ILE A 37 -17.43 -24.91 -5.71
N ALA A 38 -18.49 -24.13 -5.94
CA ALA A 38 -19.73 -24.18 -5.18
C ALA A 38 -20.88 -24.51 -6.14
N ASP A 39 -21.63 -25.60 -5.90
CA ASP A 39 -22.76 -26.07 -6.72
C ASP A 39 -22.43 -26.17 -8.22
N ASN A 40 -21.22 -26.57 -8.59
CA ASN A 40 -20.64 -26.69 -9.93
C ASN A 40 -20.11 -25.37 -10.55
N ASP A 41 -20.25 -24.25 -9.91
CA ASP A 41 -19.67 -22.98 -10.38
C ASP A 41 -18.30 -22.74 -9.74
N VAL A 42 -17.30 -22.33 -10.53
CA VAL A 42 -16.03 -21.87 -10.00
C VAL A 42 -16.24 -20.49 -9.39
N VAL A 43 -16.15 -20.42 -8.06
CA VAL A 43 -16.39 -19.20 -7.27
C VAL A 43 -15.10 -18.47 -6.89
N ARG A 44 -13.97 -19.18 -6.81
CA ARG A 44 -12.64 -18.60 -6.56
C ARG A 44 -11.57 -19.38 -7.30
N SER A 45 -10.53 -18.67 -7.73
CA SER A 45 -9.30 -19.25 -8.28
C SER A 45 -8.13 -18.65 -7.51
N MET A 46 -7.16 -19.47 -7.13
CA MET A 46 -6.01 -19.06 -6.34
C MET A 46 -4.77 -19.86 -6.68
N ASN A 47 -3.61 -19.25 -6.56
CA ASN A 47 -2.31 -19.91 -6.63
C ASN A 47 -1.73 -20.01 -5.21
N VAL A 48 -1.32 -21.20 -4.80
CA VAL A 48 -0.82 -21.44 -3.43
C VAL A 48 0.43 -22.30 -3.49
N ARG A 49 1.46 -21.93 -2.75
CA ARG A 49 2.67 -22.74 -2.57
C ARG A 49 2.43 -23.80 -1.51
N LEU A 50 1.69 -24.85 -1.88
CA LEU A 50 1.31 -25.91 -0.95
C LEU A 50 2.53 -26.70 -0.44
N ALA A 51 2.45 -27.15 0.80
CA ALA A 51 3.47 -27.95 1.44
C ALA A 51 3.66 -29.30 0.73
N VAL A 52 4.85 -29.51 0.15
CA VAL A 52 5.27 -30.76 -0.45
C VAL A 52 6.07 -31.60 0.54
N ASN A 53 7.06 -31.01 1.21
CA ASN A 53 7.98 -31.70 2.11
C ASN A 53 7.89 -31.23 3.56
N LYS A 54 7.50 -29.99 3.82
CA LYS A 54 7.40 -29.37 5.15
C LYS A 54 6.31 -28.31 5.16
N VAL A 55 5.82 -27.97 6.36
CA VAL A 55 4.91 -26.85 6.57
C VAL A 55 5.69 -25.69 7.16
N ASP A 56 5.73 -24.55 6.46
CA ASP A 56 6.30 -23.30 6.99
C ASP A 56 5.25 -22.52 7.83
N TYR A 57 4.00 -22.47 7.35
CA TYR A 57 2.83 -21.86 8.02
C TYR A 57 1.52 -22.31 7.34
N PHE A 58 0.38 -21.84 7.88
CA PHE A 58 -0.93 -22.06 7.30
C PHE A 58 -1.55 -20.75 6.81
N VAL A 59 -2.40 -20.85 5.78
CA VAL A 59 -3.25 -19.76 5.29
C VAL A 59 -4.71 -20.20 5.27
N PRO A 60 -5.68 -19.30 5.55
CA PRO A 60 -7.09 -19.64 5.54
C PRO A 60 -7.69 -19.43 4.15
N VAL A 61 -8.53 -20.33 3.70
CA VAL A 61 -9.53 -20.06 2.67
C VAL A 61 -10.86 -19.88 3.38
N ASP A 62 -11.42 -18.69 3.31
CA ASP A 62 -12.69 -18.36 3.94
C ASP A 62 -13.85 -19.06 3.20
N LEU A 63 -14.62 -19.89 3.90
CA LEU A 63 -15.78 -20.62 3.43
C LEU A 63 -17.10 -19.98 3.86
N THR A 64 -17.06 -18.86 4.59
CA THR A 64 -18.28 -18.17 5.02
C THR A 64 -19.09 -17.67 3.83
N GLY A 65 -20.42 -17.68 3.96
CA GLY A 65 -21.33 -17.31 2.86
C GLY A 65 -21.60 -18.41 1.84
N PHE A 66 -21.00 -19.61 2.03
CA PHE A 66 -21.28 -20.79 1.22
C PHE A 66 -22.04 -21.86 2.01
N ASP A 67 -22.68 -21.46 3.07
CA ASP A 67 -23.55 -22.34 3.87
C ASP A 67 -24.62 -22.97 2.95
N ASN A 68 -24.83 -24.28 3.12
CA ASN A 68 -25.75 -25.07 2.28
C ASN A 68 -25.36 -25.22 0.79
N LYS A 69 -24.10 -24.94 0.43
CA LYS A 69 -23.54 -25.22 -0.88
C LYS A 69 -22.74 -26.51 -0.87
N HIS A 70 -22.76 -27.23 -2.00
CA HIS A 70 -21.81 -28.31 -2.22
C HIS A 70 -20.45 -27.71 -2.59
N LEU A 71 -19.52 -27.74 -1.62
CA LEU A 71 -18.18 -27.21 -1.82
C LEU A 71 -17.19 -28.28 -2.20
N SER A 72 -16.39 -27.99 -3.22
CA SER A 72 -15.22 -28.79 -3.56
C SER A 72 -14.07 -27.90 -4.02
N PHE A 73 -12.87 -28.42 -3.94
CA PHE A 73 -11.67 -27.80 -4.46
C PHE A 73 -11.03 -28.71 -5.51
N ASN A 74 -10.72 -28.13 -6.66
CA ASN A 74 -9.87 -28.78 -7.66
C ASN A 74 -8.45 -28.24 -7.49
N PHE A 75 -7.51 -29.12 -7.19
CA PHE A 75 -6.09 -28.85 -7.03
C PHE A 75 -5.37 -29.31 -8.29
N GLN A 76 -4.47 -28.48 -8.81
CA GLN A 76 -3.65 -28.77 -9.98
C GLN A 76 -2.18 -28.48 -9.68
N LEU A 77 -1.29 -29.18 -10.37
CA LEU A 77 0.15 -29.03 -10.27
C LEU A 77 0.73 -29.38 -8.88
N ILE A 78 0.12 -30.36 -8.19
CA ILE A 78 0.57 -30.81 -6.87
C ILE A 78 0.70 -32.34 -6.84
N PRO A 79 1.85 -32.91 -6.40
CA PRO A 79 2.04 -34.37 -6.34
C PRO A 79 1.06 -35.05 -5.38
N ASP A 80 0.64 -36.25 -5.72
CA ASP A 80 -0.22 -37.08 -4.86
C ASP A 80 0.44 -37.45 -3.52
N SER A 81 1.77 -37.40 -3.45
CA SER A 81 2.57 -37.65 -2.24
C SER A 81 2.90 -36.39 -1.42
N ALA A 82 2.36 -35.24 -1.79
CA ALA A 82 2.64 -33.98 -1.08
C ALA A 82 2.09 -33.99 0.35
N LEU A 83 2.88 -33.43 1.29
CA LEU A 83 2.51 -33.36 2.70
C LEU A 83 1.20 -32.59 2.95
N CYS A 84 0.85 -31.69 2.05
CA CYS A 84 -0.37 -30.87 2.21
C CYS A 84 -1.65 -31.69 2.33
N TRP A 85 -1.68 -32.91 1.77
CA TRP A 85 -2.86 -33.78 1.86
C TRP A 85 -3.14 -34.30 3.27
N GLU A 86 -2.09 -34.46 4.09
CA GLU A 86 -2.19 -34.90 5.48
C GLU A 86 -2.41 -33.75 6.43
N GLU A 87 -1.87 -32.57 6.11
CA GLU A 87 -1.84 -31.39 7.01
C GLU A 87 -3.01 -30.42 6.79
N MET A 88 -3.68 -30.48 5.63
CA MET A 88 -4.86 -29.66 5.33
C MET A 88 -6.01 -29.99 6.28
N LYS A 89 -6.67 -28.97 6.83
CA LYS A 89 -7.73 -29.16 7.82
C LYS A 89 -8.82 -28.10 7.74
N LEU A 90 -10.04 -28.52 8.08
CA LEU A 90 -11.17 -27.62 8.31
C LEU A 90 -11.11 -27.07 9.74
N SER A 91 -11.43 -25.78 9.92
CA SER A 91 -11.40 -25.11 11.23
C SER A 91 -12.44 -23.99 11.32
N ASP A 92 -12.93 -23.72 12.49
CA ASP A 92 -13.72 -22.51 12.79
C ASP A 92 -12.85 -21.34 13.24
N GLU A 93 -11.56 -21.58 13.47
CA GLU A 93 -10.60 -20.60 13.95
C GLU A 93 -9.35 -20.58 13.06
N PHE A 94 -8.78 -19.40 12.90
CA PHE A 94 -7.46 -19.18 12.32
C PHE A 94 -6.68 -18.24 13.23
N ASP A 95 -5.50 -18.65 13.68
CA ASP A 95 -4.67 -17.84 14.55
C ASP A 95 -4.00 -16.69 13.77
N VAL A 96 -4.48 -15.49 14.00
CA VAL A 96 -3.94 -14.23 13.45
C VAL A 96 -3.04 -13.49 14.44
N SER A 97 -2.80 -14.06 15.63
CA SER A 97 -2.01 -13.40 16.69
C SER A 97 -0.53 -13.25 16.35
N ASN A 98 -0.10 -13.85 15.27
CA ASN A 98 1.25 -13.91 14.73
C ASN A 98 2.28 -13.02 15.45
N ARG A 99 3.13 -13.65 16.28
CA ARG A 99 4.17 -13.00 17.08
C ARG A 99 5.57 -13.24 16.52
N GLU A 100 5.70 -13.28 15.21
CA GLU A 100 7.00 -13.44 14.58
C GLU A 100 7.97 -12.35 15.03
N LYS A 101 9.23 -12.73 15.16
CA LYS A 101 10.32 -11.88 15.67
C LYS A 101 10.40 -10.49 15.02
N TYR A 102 10.09 -10.41 13.74
CA TYR A 102 10.23 -9.19 12.94
C TYR A 102 8.90 -8.44 12.73
N ARG A 103 7.81 -8.84 13.41
CA ARG A 103 6.55 -8.10 13.32
C ARG A 103 6.73 -6.71 13.93
N PRO A 104 6.40 -5.64 13.19
CA PRO A 104 6.46 -4.28 13.71
C PRO A 104 5.55 -4.08 14.91
N VAL A 105 5.97 -3.25 15.86
CA VAL A 105 5.20 -2.97 17.08
C VAL A 105 4.13 -1.91 16.84
N TYR A 106 4.42 -0.91 15.99
CA TYR A 106 3.51 0.22 15.76
C TYR A 106 3.27 0.55 14.29
N HIS A 107 4.03 -0.02 13.36
CA HIS A 107 3.71 0.07 11.93
C HIS A 107 2.55 -0.87 11.59
N PHE A 108 1.62 -0.39 10.76
CA PHE A 108 0.60 -1.28 10.22
C PHE A 108 1.24 -2.41 9.41
N SER A 109 0.81 -3.63 9.66
CA SER A 109 1.19 -4.83 8.88
C SER A 109 -0.04 -5.73 8.74
N PRO A 110 -0.15 -6.55 7.69
CA PRO A 110 -1.31 -7.42 7.53
C PRO A 110 -1.34 -8.45 8.65
N ALA A 111 -2.53 -8.90 9.05
CA ALA A 111 -2.67 -9.96 10.06
C ALA A 111 -1.96 -11.24 9.62
N TYR A 112 -2.05 -11.56 8.34
CA TYR A 112 -1.37 -12.67 7.66
C TYR A 112 -1.23 -12.35 6.16
N GLY A 113 -0.49 -13.17 5.43
CA GLY A 113 -0.31 -13.02 3.99
C GLY A 113 0.65 -11.90 3.59
N TRP A 114 0.69 -11.61 2.31
CA TRP A 114 1.48 -10.53 1.72
C TRP A 114 0.70 -9.23 1.70
N MET A 115 1.41 -8.11 1.92
CA MET A 115 0.89 -6.76 1.68
C MET A 115 1.90 -5.93 0.89
N ASN A 116 1.41 -5.07 -0.03
CA ASN A 116 2.21 -3.98 -0.61
C ASN A 116 1.43 -2.64 -0.54
N ASP A 117 0.98 -2.08 -1.64
CA ASP A 117 0.46 -0.72 -1.74
C ASP A 117 -0.72 -0.45 -0.80
N PRO A 118 -0.74 0.66 -0.06
CA PRO A 118 -1.96 1.16 0.52
C PRO A 118 -2.93 1.60 -0.57
N ASN A 119 -4.22 1.27 -0.43
CA ASN A 119 -5.25 1.48 -1.43
C ASN A 119 -6.50 2.09 -0.81
N GLY A 120 -7.33 2.70 -1.64
CA GLY A 120 -8.72 3.03 -1.32
C GLY A 120 -8.92 3.81 -0.03
N MET A 121 -7.90 4.53 0.44
CA MET A 121 -7.92 5.19 1.74
C MET A 121 -8.93 6.33 1.77
N PHE A 122 -9.86 6.31 2.72
CA PHE A 122 -10.82 7.38 2.96
C PHE A 122 -11.16 7.52 4.44
N TYR A 123 -11.64 8.72 4.80
CA TYR A 123 -12.18 8.99 6.13
C TYR A 123 -13.68 9.26 6.04
N LYS A 124 -14.46 8.61 6.90
CA LYS A 124 -15.90 8.84 6.99
C LYS A 124 -16.40 8.53 8.41
N ASP A 125 -17.28 9.39 8.92
CA ASP A 125 -17.98 9.21 10.19
C ASP A 125 -17.06 8.87 11.39
N GLY A 126 -15.87 9.51 11.49
CA GLY A 126 -14.94 9.30 12.58
C GLY A 126 -13.96 8.13 12.37
N VAL A 127 -14.04 7.44 11.23
CA VAL A 127 -13.25 6.24 10.95
C VAL A 127 -12.34 6.45 9.74
N TYR A 128 -11.08 6.14 9.90
CA TYR A 128 -10.10 5.99 8.82
C TYR A 128 -10.19 4.57 8.27
N HIS A 129 -10.42 4.42 6.97
CA HIS A 129 -10.36 3.16 6.26
C HIS A 129 -9.04 3.06 5.52
N LEU A 130 -8.39 1.94 5.64
CA LEU A 130 -7.18 1.54 4.91
C LEU A 130 -7.47 0.23 4.19
N PHE A 131 -7.43 0.26 2.87
CA PHE A 131 -7.31 -0.96 2.08
C PHE A 131 -5.86 -1.11 1.63
N TYR A 132 -5.49 -2.31 1.24
CA TYR A 132 -4.13 -2.61 0.81
C TYR A 132 -4.10 -3.79 -0.14
N GLN A 133 -3.10 -3.82 -1.01
CA GLN A 133 -2.83 -4.98 -1.84
C GLN A 133 -2.54 -6.17 -0.95
N HIS A 134 -3.33 -7.24 -1.08
CA HIS A 134 -3.27 -8.41 -0.21
C HIS A 134 -3.24 -9.71 -0.99
N ASN A 135 -2.27 -10.59 -0.67
CA ASN A 135 -2.35 -11.99 -1.01
C ASN A 135 -2.72 -12.80 0.22
N PRO A 136 -3.96 -13.25 0.37
CA PRO A 136 -4.37 -14.02 1.56
C PRO A 136 -3.87 -15.48 1.55
N TYR A 137 -3.27 -15.94 0.46
CA TYR A 137 -2.89 -17.35 0.27
C TYR A 137 -1.39 -17.60 0.35
N GLY A 138 -0.63 -16.63 0.80
CA GLY A 138 0.81 -16.74 1.01
C GLY A 138 1.49 -15.40 1.27
N SER A 139 2.74 -15.44 1.68
CA SER A 139 3.56 -14.26 1.97
C SER A 139 4.44 -13.81 0.81
N MET A 140 4.13 -14.24 -0.40
CA MET A 140 4.73 -13.77 -1.65
C MET A 140 3.71 -12.95 -2.44
N TRP A 141 4.19 -12.06 -3.30
CA TRP A 141 3.31 -11.31 -4.18
C TRP A 141 2.51 -12.24 -5.11
N GLY A 142 1.23 -12.04 -5.23
CA GLY A 142 0.30 -12.82 -6.07
C GLY A 142 -1.14 -12.65 -5.61
N ASN A 143 -2.11 -13.24 -6.32
CA ASN A 143 -3.53 -13.30 -5.95
C ASN A 143 -4.12 -11.99 -5.42
N MET A 144 -3.79 -10.84 -5.99
CA MET A 144 -4.10 -9.54 -5.40
C MET A 144 -5.59 -9.34 -5.13
N HIS A 145 -5.89 -9.10 -3.86
CA HIS A 145 -7.15 -8.64 -3.30
C HIS A 145 -6.94 -7.24 -2.70
N TRP A 146 -8.01 -6.59 -2.28
CA TRP A 146 -7.94 -5.49 -1.32
C TRP A 146 -8.26 -6.02 0.07
N GLY A 147 -7.23 -6.15 0.92
CA GLY A 147 -7.40 -6.33 2.35
C GLY A 147 -7.94 -5.06 2.99
N HIS A 148 -8.54 -5.12 4.17
CA HIS A 148 -9.19 -3.99 4.83
C HIS A 148 -8.85 -3.89 6.30
N ALA A 149 -8.58 -2.68 6.76
CA ALA A 149 -8.44 -2.33 8.17
C ALA A 149 -9.06 -0.97 8.45
N THR A 150 -9.47 -0.75 9.70
CA THR A 150 -10.03 0.53 10.16
C THR A 150 -9.34 1.04 11.41
N SER A 151 -9.34 2.36 11.58
CA SER A 151 -8.80 3.03 12.76
C SER A 151 -9.60 4.28 13.07
N THR A 152 -9.71 4.63 14.34
CA THR A 152 -10.26 5.93 14.79
C THR A 152 -9.15 6.94 15.12
N ASP A 153 -7.88 6.49 15.09
CA ASP A 153 -6.75 7.30 15.56
C ASP A 153 -5.45 7.13 14.77
N LEU A 154 -5.49 6.45 13.62
CA LEU A 154 -4.33 6.18 12.75
C LEU A 154 -3.20 5.36 13.39
N VAL A 155 -3.36 4.92 14.62
CA VAL A 155 -2.34 4.22 15.41
C VAL A 155 -2.78 2.79 15.74
N THR A 156 -4.02 2.65 16.18
CA THR A 156 -4.61 1.36 16.52
C THR A 156 -5.52 0.91 15.39
N TRP A 157 -5.27 -0.28 14.87
CA TRP A 157 -5.97 -0.81 13.69
C TRP A 157 -6.76 -2.07 14.01
N GLU A 158 -7.98 -2.11 13.52
CA GLU A 158 -8.82 -3.30 13.49
C GLU A 158 -8.77 -3.93 12.10
N HIS A 159 -8.35 -5.19 12.02
CA HIS A 159 -8.29 -5.93 10.77
C HIS A 159 -9.65 -6.53 10.41
N HIS A 160 -10.01 -6.45 9.14
CA HIS A 160 -11.19 -7.07 8.55
C HIS A 160 -10.77 -8.10 7.50
N GLY A 161 -11.72 -8.76 6.88
CA GLY A 161 -11.45 -9.63 5.74
C GLY A 161 -11.14 -8.83 4.46
N ASP A 162 -10.95 -9.54 3.35
CA ASP A 162 -10.76 -8.92 2.05
C ASP A 162 -12.06 -8.24 1.60
N ALA A 163 -11.98 -6.95 1.29
CA ALA A 163 -13.14 -6.14 0.88
C ALA A 163 -13.50 -6.31 -0.60
N ILE A 164 -12.48 -6.49 -1.45
CA ILE A 164 -12.66 -6.69 -2.89
C ILE A 164 -11.78 -7.85 -3.33
N SER A 165 -12.42 -8.91 -3.84
CA SER A 165 -11.76 -10.13 -4.31
C SER A 165 -11.72 -10.19 -5.83
N PRO A 166 -10.80 -10.94 -6.46
CA PRO A 166 -10.76 -11.21 -7.89
C PRO A 166 -12.07 -11.71 -8.49
N ASP A 167 -12.25 -11.49 -9.77
CA ASP A 167 -13.34 -12.04 -10.57
C ASP A 167 -12.86 -12.39 -12.00
N ALA A 168 -13.78 -12.55 -12.94
CA ALA A 168 -13.46 -12.87 -14.32
C ALA A 168 -12.62 -11.79 -15.04
N LEU A 169 -12.59 -10.54 -14.54
CA LEU A 169 -11.74 -9.48 -15.08
C LEU A 169 -10.29 -9.54 -14.58
N GLY A 170 -10.01 -10.36 -13.57
CA GLY A 170 -8.68 -10.57 -13.03
C GLY A 170 -8.51 -10.24 -11.54
N THR A 171 -7.26 -10.12 -11.11
CA THR A 171 -6.87 -9.72 -9.76
C THR A 171 -7.10 -8.22 -9.55
N ILE A 172 -7.17 -7.81 -8.28
CA ILE A 172 -7.51 -6.44 -7.89
C ILE A 172 -6.23 -5.68 -7.59
N PHE A 173 -5.78 -4.86 -8.53
CA PHE A 173 -4.62 -3.98 -8.35
C PHE A 173 -5.02 -2.67 -7.66
N SER A 174 -4.03 -1.80 -7.48
CA SER A 174 -4.16 -0.57 -6.70
C SER A 174 -5.21 0.41 -7.23
N GLY A 175 -5.59 1.34 -6.37
CA GLY A 175 -6.58 2.36 -6.67
C GLY A 175 -7.00 3.17 -5.46
N SER A 176 -8.12 3.87 -5.56
CA SER A 176 -8.60 4.84 -4.57
C SER A 176 -10.08 4.72 -4.25
N CYS A 177 -10.51 5.31 -3.12
CA CYS A 177 -11.93 5.49 -2.80
C CYS A 177 -12.29 6.97 -2.70
N VAL A 178 -13.52 7.29 -3.04
CA VAL A 178 -14.14 8.60 -2.79
C VAL A 178 -15.48 8.44 -2.11
N VAL A 179 -15.90 9.48 -1.37
CA VAL A 179 -17.25 9.59 -0.82
C VAL A 179 -18.09 10.46 -1.75
N ASP A 180 -19.07 9.88 -2.43
CA ASP A 180 -19.99 10.57 -3.34
C ASP A 180 -21.11 11.24 -2.52
N LYS A 181 -20.81 12.43 -1.99
CA LYS A 181 -21.73 13.16 -1.10
C LYS A 181 -23.05 13.54 -1.79
N ASP A 182 -22.95 13.91 -3.06
CA ASP A 182 -24.05 14.48 -3.84
C ASP A 182 -24.77 13.46 -4.73
N ASN A 183 -24.42 12.16 -4.58
CA ASN A 183 -25.00 11.08 -5.36
C ASN A 183 -24.83 11.25 -6.88
N THR A 184 -23.68 11.71 -7.31
CA THR A 184 -23.38 11.93 -8.73
C THR A 184 -23.35 10.61 -9.51
N ALA A 185 -22.91 9.53 -8.85
CA ALA A 185 -22.94 8.17 -9.41
C ALA A 185 -24.33 7.51 -9.37
N GLY A 186 -25.30 8.05 -8.63
CA GLY A 186 -26.64 7.49 -8.54
C GLY A 186 -26.74 6.17 -7.77
N PHE A 187 -25.81 5.90 -6.84
CA PHE A 187 -25.87 4.72 -5.96
C PHE A 187 -26.47 5.02 -4.59
N GLY A 188 -26.53 6.29 -4.23
CA GLY A 188 -27.01 6.81 -2.94
C GLY A 188 -26.09 7.92 -2.44
N ALA A 189 -26.66 8.94 -1.79
CA ALA A 189 -25.89 10.04 -1.20
C ALA A 189 -24.94 9.51 -0.12
N GLY A 190 -23.67 9.90 -0.19
CA GLY A 190 -22.65 9.44 0.74
C GLY A 190 -22.16 8.01 0.49
N ALA A 191 -22.52 7.40 -0.64
CA ALA A 191 -21.91 6.12 -1.05
C ALA A 191 -20.39 6.23 -1.15
N VAL A 192 -19.68 5.19 -0.72
CA VAL A 192 -18.24 5.08 -0.95
C VAL A 192 -18.02 4.36 -2.27
N ILE A 193 -17.28 5.00 -3.18
CA ILE A 193 -16.99 4.43 -4.49
C ILE A 193 -15.51 4.07 -4.54
N ALA A 194 -15.20 2.79 -4.76
CA ALA A 194 -13.86 2.29 -4.96
C ALA A 194 -13.56 2.22 -6.47
N PHE A 195 -12.42 2.74 -6.87
CA PHE A 195 -11.85 2.62 -8.22
C PHE A 195 -10.57 1.79 -8.11
N TYR A 196 -10.44 0.78 -8.95
CA TYR A 196 -9.30 -0.13 -8.92
C TYR A 196 -9.00 -0.67 -10.32
N THR A 197 -7.81 -1.20 -10.49
CA THR A 197 -7.46 -1.88 -11.73
C THR A 197 -7.78 -3.36 -11.62
N SER A 198 -8.57 -3.89 -12.55
CA SER A 198 -8.69 -5.34 -12.77
C SER A 198 -7.57 -5.79 -13.70
N ALA A 199 -6.74 -6.73 -13.25
CA ALA A 199 -5.53 -7.15 -13.95
C ALA A 199 -5.58 -8.64 -14.31
N SER A 200 -5.59 -8.90 -15.61
CA SER A 200 -5.46 -10.23 -16.23
C SER A 200 -4.45 -10.12 -17.39
N ASP A 201 -4.78 -10.59 -18.58
CA ASP A 201 -4.00 -10.34 -19.80
C ASP A 201 -3.94 -8.85 -20.16
N ARG A 202 -4.89 -8.09 -19.67
CA ARG A 202 -4.98 -6.63 -19.80
C ARG A 202 -5.25 -6.00 -18.44
N GLN A 203 -4.89 -4.74 -18.34
CA GLN A 203 -5.23 -3.88 -17.21
C GLN A 203 -6.36 -2.95 -17.63
N VAL A 204 -7.48 -3.00 -16.88
CA VAL A 204 -8.67 -2.18 -17.14
C VAL A 204 -9.16 -1.58 -15.84
N GLN A 205 -9.82 -0.40 -15.91
CA GLN A 205 -10.30 0.23 -14.70
C GLN A 205 -11.71 -0.24 -14.37
N SER A 206 -11.91 -0.58 -13.13
CA SER A 206 -13.17 -1.07 -12.58
C SER A 206 -13.58 -0.24 -11.37
N MET A 207 -14.85 -0.35 -11.00
CA MET A 207 -15.37 0.30 -9.80
C MET A 207 -16.27 -0.65 -8.99
N ALA A 208 -16.32 -0.39 -7.70
CA ALA A 208 -17.30 -0.98 -6.79
C ALA A 208 -17.85 0.11 -5.87
N TYR A 209 -18.98 -0.13 -5.25
CA TYR A 209 -19.62 0.83 -4.33
C TYR A 209 -20.07 0.17 -3.04
N SER A 210 -20.04 0.94 -1.97
CA SER A 210 -20.49 0.58 -0.63
C SER A 210 -21.57 1.53 -0.16
N LEU A 211 -22.61 0.98 0.47
CA LEU A 211 -23.71 1.72 1.10
C LEU A 211 -23.69 1.59 2.63
N ASP A 212 -22.70 0.88 3.18
CA ASP A 212 -22.53 0.58 4.60
C ASP A 212 -21.21 1.11 5.17
N ASN A 213 -20.78 2.27 4.65
CA ASN A 213 -19.55 2.97 5.06
C ASN A 213 -18.25 2.17 4.81
N GLY A 214 -18.19 1.45 3.69
CA GLY A 214 -16.97 0.73 3.28
C GLY A 214 -16.78 -0.64 3.93
N LYS A 215 -17.80 -1.17 4.62
CA LYS A 215 -17.74 -2.52 5.20
C LYS A 215 -17.84 -3.61 4.14
N THR A 216 -18.76 -3.40 3.18
CA THR A 216 -18.92 -4.31 2.04
C THR A 216 -18.98 -3.52 0.73
N PHE A 217 -18.49 -4.13 -0.34
CA PHE A 217 -18.50 -3.53 -1.68
C PHE A 217 -19.25 -4.40 -2.68
N LYS A 218 -20.08 -3.75 -3.49
CA LYS A 218 -20.71 -4.37 -4.65
C LYS A 218 -20.03 -3.88 -5.92
N LYS A 219 -19.48 -4.79 -6.69
CA LYS A 219 -18.88 -4.48 -7.99
C LYS A 219 -19.92 -3.93 -8.96
N TYR A 220 -19.53 -2.93 -9.74
CA TYR A 220 -20.43 -2.34 -10.73
C TYR A 220 -20.67 -3.31 -11.88
N ALA A 221 -21.94 -3.51 -12.21
CA ALA A 221 -22.35 -4.54 -13.20
C ALA A 221 -21.87 -4.25 -14.63
N ARG A 222 -21.45 -3.01 -14.91
CA ARG A 222 -20.93 -2.60 -16.23
C ARG A 222 -19.41 -2.38 -16.22
N ASN A 223 -18.69 -3.02 -15.29
CA ASN A 223 -17.23 -3.05 -15.37
C ASN A 223 -16.78 -3.79 -16.65
N PRO A 224 -15.65 -3.37 -17.27
CA PRO A 224 -14.80 -2.24 -16.89
C PRO A 224 -15.39 -0.89 -17.29
N ILE A 225 -15.07 0.18 -16.53
CA ILE A 225 -15.51 1.55 -16.82
C ILE A 225 -14.54 2.30 -17.75
N LEU A 226 -13.30 1.83 -17.85
CA LEU A 226 -12.29 2.43 -18.72
C LEU A 226 -11.30 1.33 -19.18
N THR A 227 -10.96 1.34 -20.47
CA THR A 227 -10.05 0.37 -21.08
C THR A 227 -8.99 1.04 -21.92
N SER A 228 -7.84 0.39 -22.09
CA SER A 228 -6.75 0.84 -22.93
C SER A 228 -6.10 -0.34 -23.67
N THR A 229 -5.36 -0.04 -24.71
CA THR A 229 -4.45 -0.99 -25.39
C THR A 229 -3.04 -0.95 -24.78
N GLN A 230 -2.76 -0.01 -23.90
CA GLN A 230 -1.49 0.10 -23.21
C GLN A 230 -1.32 -1.04 -22.20
N ARG A 231 -0.09 -1.55 -22.10
CA ARG A 231 0.22 -2.67 -21.19
C ARG A 231 0.11 -2.27 -19.73
N ASP A 232 0.74 -1.15 -19.37
CA ASP A 232 0.76 -0.60 -18.01
C ASP A 232 -0.27 0.54 -17.95
N PHE A 233 -1.48 0.22 -17.48
CA PHE A 233 -2.63 1.12 -17.44
C PHE A 233 -3.37 0.89 -16.12
N ARG A 234 -2.93 1.53 -15.01
CA ARG A 234 -3.34 1.17 -13.66
C ARG A 234 -3.35 2.29 -12.64
N ASP A 235 -3.82 1.95 -11.45
CA ASP A 235 -3.74 2.71 -10.21
C ASP A 235 -4.56 4.02 -10.25
N PRO A 236 -5.90 3.96 -10.43
CA PRO A 236 -6.72 5.15 -10.55
C PRO A 236 -6.79 5.91 -9.22
N LYS A 237 -6.33 7.16 -9.21
CA LYS A 237 -6.62 8.13 -8.14
C LYS A 237 -7.74 9.05 -8.57
N VAL A 238 -8.83 9.05 -7.82
CA VAL A 238 -10.00 9.90 -8.08
C VAL A 238 -10.13 10.95 -6.99
N ILE A 239 -10.37 12.21 -7.41
CA ILE A 239 -10.62 13.36 -6.53
C ILE A 239 -11.78 14.19 -7.07
N TRP A 240 -12.42 14.95 -6.19
CA TRP A 240 -13.36 16.02 -6.58
C TRP A 240 -12.59 17.32 -6.83
N HIS A 241 -12.80 17.95 -7.97
CA HIS A 241 -12.24 19.26 -8.29
C HIS A 241 -13.30 20.34 -8.15
N GLU A 242 -13.14 21.18 -7.12
CA GLU A 242 -14.19 22.10 -6.68
C GLU A 242 -14.52 23.17 -7.72
N ASP A 243 -13.51 23.72 -8.40
CA ASP A 243 -13.72 24.83 -9.34
C ASP A 243 -14.46 24.38 -10.60
N THR A 244 -14.19 23.20 -11.12
CA THR A 244 -14.85 22.67 -12.32
C THR A 244 -16.11 21.87 -12.02
N LYS A 245 -16.39 21.55 -10.72
CA LYS A 245 -17.47 20.67 -10.28
C LYS A 245 -17.48 19.34 -11.02
N LYS A 246 -16.29 18.74 -11.13
CA LYS A 246 -16.07 17.45 -11.77
C LYS A 246 -15.21 16.53 -10.92
N TRP A 247 -15.39 15.27 -11.11
CA TRP A 247 -14.47 14.24 -10.67
C TRP A 247 -13.30 14.17 -11.64
N ILE A 248 -12.10 14.08 -11.08
CA ILE A 248 -10.84 13.92 -11.83
C ILE A 248 -10.25 12.57 -11.48
N MET A 249 -9.83 11.81 -12.48
CA MET A 249 -9.05 10.58 -12.31
C MET A 249 -7.66 10.79 -12.89
N VAL A 250 -6.65 10.50 -12.11
CA VAL A 250 -5.26 10.38 -12.58
C VAL A 250 -4.92 8.91 -12.65
N LEU A 251 -4.35 8.49 -13.76
CA LEU A 251 -4.03 7.10 -14.07
C LEU A 251 -2.58 6.98 -14.52
N ALA A 252 -1.86 6.00 -13.99
CA ALA A 252 -0.51 5.69 -14.44
C ALA A 252 -0.56 4.87 -15.75
N VAL A 253 0.18 5.33 -16.76
CA VAL A 253 0.24 4.72 -18.09
C VAL A 253 1.69 4.63 -18.57
N GLY A 254 2.35 3.51 -18.29
CA GLY A 254 3.76 3.34 -18.61
C GLY A 254 4.65 4.32 -17.86
N GLN A 255 5.14 5.37 -18.52
CA GLN A 255 5.97 6.43 -17.92
C GLN A 255 5.31 7.82 -18.05
N GLU A 256 3.99 7.86 -18.09
CA GLU A 256 3.20 9.09 -18.09
C GLU A 256 1.97 8.93 -17.17
N MET A 257 1.32 10.04 -16.87
CA MET A 257 0.02 10.08 -16.22
C MET A 257 -1.03 10.56 -17.22
N GLU A 258 -2.15 9.86 -17.30
CA GLU A 258 -3.33 10.32 -18.02
C GLU A 258 -4.32 10.94 -17.05
N ILE A 259 -4.88 12.10 -17.38
CA ILE A 259 -5.84 12.85 -16.58
C ILE A 259 -7.19 12.81 -17.26
N TYR A 260 -8.18 12.29 -16.56
CA TYR A 260 -9.55 12.17 -17.03
C TYR A 260 -10.51 13.01 -16.18
N SER A 261 -11.62 13.44 -16.76
CA SER A 261 -12.72 14.08 -16.03
C SER A 261 -14.04 13.33 -16.20
N SER A 262 -14.89 13.41 -15.18
CA SER A 262 -16.23 12.81 -15.19
C SER A 262 -17.23 13.67 -14.39
N ALA A 263 -18.48 13.68 -14.82
CA ALA A 263 -19.58 14.27 -14.07
C ALA A 263 -20.32 13.25 -13.18
N ASP A 264 -20.15 11.96 -13.46
CA ASP A 264 -20.99 10.89 -12.91
C ASP A 264 -20.21 9.66 -12.40
N LEU A 265 -18.86 9.75 -12.32
CA LEU A 265 -17.95 8.67 -11.89
C LEU A 265 -17.99 7.41 -12.77
N LYS A 266 -18.78 7.37 -13.82
CA LYS A 266 -18.99 6.21 -14.71
C LYS A 266 -18.47 6.45 -16.11
N ASN A 267 -18.62 7.66 -16.61
CA ASN A 267 -18.21 8.07 -17.94
C ASN A 267 -17.03 9.03 -17.84
N TRP A 268 -15.91 8.66 -18.43
CA TRP A 268 -14.64 9.38 -18.30
C TRP A 268 -14.16 9.92 -19.64
N THR A 269 -13.71 11.16 -19.64
CA THR A 269 -13.14 11.84 -20.80
C THR A 269 -11.66 12.15 -20.54
N LEU A 270 -10.77 11.71 -21.43
CA LEU A 270 -9.35 12.06 -21.38
C LEU A 270 -9.19 13.57 -21.65
N GLU A 271 -8.60 14.28 -20.72
CA GLU A 271 -8.37 15.73 -20.79
C GLU A 271 -6.91 16.04 -21.21
N SER A 272 -5.94 15.36 -20.61
CA SER A 272 -4.52 15.59 -20.88
C SER A 272 -3.63 14.43 -20.44
N LYS A 273 -2.34 14.55 -20.81
CA LYS A 273 -1.26 13.69 -20.36
C LYS A 273 -0.16 14.52 -19.70
N PHE A 274 0.57 13.88 -18.78
CA PHE A 274 1.70 14.47 -18.08
C PHE A 274 2.82 13.44 -17.96
N GLY A 275 4.07 13.85 -18.18
CA GLY A 275 5.22 12.98 -17.96
C GLY A 275 6.37 13.22 -18.92
N GLU A 276 6.11 13.52 -20.18
CA GLU A 276 7.17 13.73 -21.18
C GLU A 276 8.14 14.83 -20.74
N GLY A 277 9.43 14.47 -20.60
CA GLY A 277 10.48 15.39 -20.16
C GLY A 277 10.36 15.85 -18.69
N GLN A 278 9.59 15.17 -17.85
CA GLN A 278 9.35 15.53 -16.45
C GLN A 278 9.83 14.44 -15.50
N GLY A 279 10.66 14.80 -14.50
CA GLY A 279 11.08 13.89 -13.45
C GLY A 279 11.96 12.72 -13.90
N ALA A 280 11.93 11.65 -13.13
CA ALA A 280 12.69 10.43 -13.37
C ALA A 280 11.89 9.42 -14.21
N HIS A 281 12.55 8.78 -15.17
CA HIS A 281 11.99 7.80 -16.10
C HIS A 281 12.75 6.46 -16.08
N GLY A 282 13.32 6.09 -14.93
CA GLY A 282 14.09 4.84 -14.77
C GLY A 282 13.24 3.57 -14.77
N GLY A 283 11.93 3.70 -14.61
CA GLY A 283 11.00 2.58 -14.50
C GLY A 283 9.58 2.94 -14.86
N VAL A 284 8.65 2.03 -14.60
CA VAL A 284 7.21 2.24 -14.78
C VAL A 284 6.70 3.17 -13.70
N TRP A 285 5.82 4.09 -14.08
CA TRP A 285 5.11 4.98 -13.16
C TRP A 285 3.88 4.29 -12.62
N GLU A 286 3.63 4.44 -11.31
CA GLU A 286 2.58 3.74 -10.57
C GLU A 286 1.96 4.65 -9.51
N CYS A 287 0.82 4.25 -8.97
CA CYS A 287 0.15 4.81 -7.79
C CYS A 287 0.17 6.34 -7.75
N PRO A 288 -0.44 7.05 -8.72
CA PRO A 288 -0.52 8.51 -8.69
C PRO A 288 -1.35 9.01 -7.52
N ASP A 289 -1.03 10.23 -7.06
CA ASP A 289 -1.93 11.03 -6.22
C ASP A 289 -1.94 12.47 -6.71
N LEU A 290 -3.05 13.15 -6.58
CA LEU A 290 -3.22 14.55 -6.96
C LEU A 290 -3.96 15.31 -5.84
N LEU A 291 -3.31 16.32 -5.27
CA LEU A 291 -3.83 17.04 -4.12
C LEU A 291 -3.40 18.50 -4.11
N GLU A 292 -4.23 19.36 -3.51
CA GLU A 292 -3.91 20.77 -3.30
C GLU A 292 -3.41 20.97 -1.87
N LEU A 293 -2.22 21.55 -1.69
CA LEU A 293 -1.57 21.74 -0.40
C LEU A 293 -1.32 23.21 -0.08
N PRO A 294 -1.46 23.63 1.19
CA PRO A 294 -1.10 24.98 1.62
C PRO A 294 0.42 25.15 1.63
N VAL A 295 0.89 26.35 1.25
CA VAL A 295 2.29 26.77 1.38
C VAL A 295 2.48 27.47 2.72
N GLU A 296 3.32 26.91 3.58
CA GLU A 296 3.56 27.43 4.94
C GLU A 296 3.95 28.91 4.95
N GLY A 297 3.37 29.66 5.90
CA GLY A 297 3.62 31.08 6.06
C GLY A 297 2.95 31.99 5.02
N THR A 298 2.07 31.44 4.18
CA THR A 298 1.31 32.19 3.17
C THR A 298 -0.14 31.75 3.11
N GLU A 299 -0.98 32.47 2.38
CA GLU A 299 -2.37 32.06 2.04
C GLU A 299 -2.46 31.27 0.73
N LEU A 300 -1.29 30.98 0.11
CA LEU A 300 -1.24 30.30 -1.17
C LEU A 300 -1.39 28.80 -0.99
N LYS A 301 -2.00 28.18 -2.01
CA LYS A 301 -2.00 26.73 -2.20
C LYS A 301 -1.42 26.40 -3.56
N LYS A 302 -0.83 25.22 -3.67
CA LYS A 302 -0.37 24.66 -4.96
C LYS A 302 -0.80 23.20 -5.08
N TRP A 303 -0.90 22.77 -6.30
CA TRP A 303 -1.17 21.37 -6.60
C TRP A 303 0.10 20.53 -6.57
N VAL A 304 -0.04 19.33 -6.06
CA VAL A 304 1.03 18.32 -6.04
C VAL A 304 0.54 17.10 -6.78
N LEU A 305 1.31 16.65 -7.76
CA LEU A 305 1.14 15.36 -8.41
C LEU A 305 2.22 14.41 -7.89
N VAL A 306 1.80 13.35 -7.20
CA VAL A 306 2.69 12.28 -6.71
C VAL A 306 2.80 11.22 -7.78
N CYS A 307 3.98 10.66 -7.93
CA CYS A 307 4.28 9.61 -8.88
C CYS A 307 5.28 8.63 -8.25
N ASN A 308 4.88 7.38 -8.12
CA ASN A 308 5.78 6.31 -7.71
C ASN A 308 6.38 5.66 -8.95
N LEU A 309 7.62 5.17 -8.87
CA LEU A 309 8.26 4.49 -10.00
C LEU A 309 9.13 3.32 -9.52
N ASN A 310 9.17 2.29 -10.36
CA ASN A 310 10.00 1.11 -10.11
C ASN A 310 10.48 0.48 -11.44
N PRO A 311 11.81 0.26 -11.59
CA PRO A 311 12.91 0.80 -10.79
C PRO A 311 13.14 2.30 -11.06
N GLY A 312 14.22 2.87 -10.54
CA GLY A 312 14.65 4.24 -10.87
C GLY A 312 14.77 5.18 -9.67
N GLY A 313 14.60 4.66 -8.47
CA GLY A 313 14.83 5.41 -7.24
C GLY A 313 16.28 5.88 -7.08
N PRO A 314 16.53 6.92 -6.28
CA PRO A 314 17.86 7.52 -6.10
C PRO A 314 18.88 6.56 -5.49
N PHE A 315 18.40 5.54 -4.76
CA PHE A 315 19.25 4.47 -4.16
C PHE A 315 18.96 3.10 -4.78
N GLY A 316 18.34 3.07 -5.96
CA GLY A 316 17.93 1.86 -6.66
C GLY A 316 16.56 1.32 -6.21
N GLY A 317 15.92 0.55 -7.09
CA GLY A 317 14.59 -0.02 -6.85
C GLY A 317 13.49 1.03 -6.89
N SER A 318 12.52 0.86 -6.00
CA SER A 318 11.30 1.66 -5.92
C SER A 318 11.53 3.00 -5.24
N ALA A 319 10.81 4.04 -5.66
CA ALA A 319 10.81 5.34 -4.99
C ALA A 319 9.56 6.17 -5.32
N THR A 320 9.32 7.23 -4.54
CA THR A 320 8.24 8.19 -4.75
C THR A 320 8.82 9.54 -5.15
N GLN A 321 8.55 10.00 -6.38
CA GLN A 321 8.79 11.37 -6.82
C GLN A 321 7.51 12.19 -6.77
N TYR A 322 7.63 13.52 -6.81
CA TYR A 322 6.49 14.41 -6.89
C TYR A 322 6.78 15.66 -7.70
N PHE A 323 5.72 16.29 -8.16
CA PHE A 323 5.74 17.55 -8.92
C PHE A 323 4.87 18.58 -8.22
N VAL A 324 5.33 19.82 -8.14
CA VAL A 324 4.57 20.96 -7.60
C VAL A 324 4.21 21.88 -8.73
N GLY A 325 2.98 22.37 -8.75
CA GLY A 325 2.55 23.25 -9.82
C GLY A 325 1.12 23.74 -9.73
N THR A 326 0.50 23.92 -10.88
CA THR A 326 -0.90 24.34 -11.01
C THR A 326 -1.72 23.25 -11.70
N PHE A 327 -3.00 23.20 -11.38
CA PHE A 327 -3.96 22.30 -12.02
C PHE A 327 -5.29 23.04 -12.22
N ASP A 328 -5.83 23.01 -13.42
CA ASP A 328 -7.06 23.72 -13.81
C ASP A 328 -8.30 22.82 -13.94
N GLY A 329 -8.19 21.57 -13.43
CA GLY A 329 -9.23 20.54 -13.61
C GLY A 329 -9.10 19.73 -14.89
N LYS A 330 -8.09 20.03 -15.73
CA LYS A 330 -7.81 19.33 -16.99
C LYS A 330 -6.34 19.03 -17.19
N LYS A 331 -5.47 19.98 -16.88
CA LYS A 331 -4.03 19.89 -17.13
C LYS A 331 -3.24 20.28 -15.90
N PHE A 332 -2.28 19.44 -15.55
CA PHE A 332 -1.25 19.75 -14.56
C PHE A 332 -0.04 20.40 -15.24
N VAL A 333 0.46 21.49 -14.65
CA VAL A 333 1.66 22.20 -15.12
C VAL A 333 2.68 22.25 -13.99
N ASN A 334 3.80 21.54 -14.16
CA ASN A 334 4.91 21.53 -13.20
C ASN A 334 5.67 22.86 -13.23
N GLU A 335 5.91 23.46 -12.07
CA GLU A 335 6.66 24.73 -11.97
C GLU A 335 8.19 24.56 -12.02
N SER A 336 8.71 23.35 -11.83
CA SER A 336 10.14 23.05 -11.75
C SER A 336 10.51 21.84 -12.64
N PRO A 337 10.31 21.90 -13.97
CA PRO A 337 10.48 20.73 -14.85
C PRO A 337 11.91 20.18 -14.90
N ALA A 338 12.91 21.01 -14.58
CA ALA A 338 14.32 20.59 -14.57
C ALA A 338 14.76 19.90 -13.27
N VAL A 339 13.88 19.82 -12.25
CA VAL A 339 14.24 19.32 -10.93
C VAL A 339 13.41 18.09 -10.59
N THR A 340 14.06 16.96 -10.37
CA THR A 340 13.40 15.78 -9.81
C THR A 340 13.34 15.91 -8.28
N LYS A 341 12.14 15.88 -7.73
CA LYS A 341 11.88 15.98 -6.30
C LYS A 341 11.43 14.63 -5.74
N TRP A 342 12.10 14.15 -4.72
CA TRP A 342 11.82 12.88 -4.05
C TRP A 342 11.09 13.12 -2.73
N MET A 343 10.05 12.33 -2.46
CA MET A 343 9.27 12.47 -1.23
C MET A 343 9.97 11.86 -0.02
N ASP A 344 10.77 10.85 -0.24
CA ASP A 344 11.57 10.17 0.77
C ASP A 344 12.95 9.82 0.19
N TRP A 345 13.99 9.92 1.01
CA TRP A 345 15.36 9.58 0.63
C TRP A 345 15.82 8.23 1.19
N GLY A 346 14.94 7.49 1.87
CA GLY A 346 15.14 6.09 2.23
C GLY A 346 14.77 5.15 1.09
N LYS A 347 15.15 3.88 1.21
CA LYS A 347 14.79 2.85 0.23
C LYS A 347 13.36 2.33 0.41
N ASP A 348 12.81 2.40 1.62
CA ASP A 348 11.56 1.75 1.99
C ASP A 348 10.41 2.74 2.09
N HIS A 349 10.10 3.40 0.97
CA HIS A 349 8.98 4.33 0.86
C HIS A 349 8.42 4.32 -0.56
N TYR A 350 7.37 3.53 -0.78
CA TYR A 350 6.80 3.32 -2.10
C TYR A 350 5.27 3.29 -2.09
N ALA A 351 4.65 3.46 -3.27
CA ALA A 351 3.21 3.49 -3.46
C ALA A 351 2.50 4.51 -2.57
N THR A 352 3.12 5.68 -2.38
CA THR A 352 2.62 6.73 -1.49
C THR A 352 1.33 7.32 -2.03
N VAL A 353 0.27 7.24 -1.23
CA VAL A 353 -1.06 7.82 -1.52
C VAL A 353 -1.67 8.42 -0.25
N THR A 354 -2.70 9.27 -0.43
CA THR A 354 -3.34 10.01 0.67
C THR A 354 -4.77 9.56 0.93
N TRP A 355 -5.24 9.73 2.19
CA TRP A 355 -6.64 9.57 2.56
C TRP A 355 -7.52 10.60 1.87
N SER A 356 -8.55 10.16 1.15
CA SER A 356 -9.59 11.05 0.69
C SER A 356 -10.52 11.45 1.83
N ASN A 357 -11.09 12.66 1.75
CA ASN A 357 -12.04 13.21 2.74
C ASN A 357 -11.46 13.26 4.17
N ALA A 358 -10.12 13.37 4.34
CA ALA A 358 -9.49 13.47 5.65
C ALA A 358 -10.04 14.66 6.46
N PRO A 359 -10.14 14.54 7.80
CA PRO A 359 -10.75 15.57 8.63
C PRO A 359 -9.93 16.86 8.63
N ALA A 360 -10.62 18.00 8.82
CA ALA A 360 -10.03 19.34 8.89
C ALA A 360 -9.19 19.74 7.65
N GLY A 361 -9.45 19.15 6.50
CA GLY A 361 -8.71 19.43 5.27
C GLY A 361 -7.23 18.98 5.29
N ARG A 362 -6.88 18.09 6.20
CA ARG A 362 -5.52 17.51 6.25
C ARG A 362 -5.25 16.64 5.02
N ALA A 363 -4.01 16.64 4.59
CA ALA A 363 -3.50 15.68 3.63
C ALA A 363 -2.62 14.67 4.40
N ILE A 364 -3.13 13.49 4.63
CA ILE A 364 -2.45 12.44 5.38
C ILE A 364 -2.01 11.37 4.40
N ALA A 365 -0.72 11.09 4.33
CA ALA A 365 -0.12 10.11 3.43
C ALA A 365 0.29 8.84 4.17
N LEU A 366 0.28 7.74 3.44
CA LEU A 366 0.83 6.44 3.84
C LEU A 366 1.59 5.85 2.65
N ALA A 367 2.64 5.09 2.93
CA ALA A 367 3.43 4.39 1.93
C ALA A 367 3.67 2.94 2.32
N TRP A 368 3.93 2.08 1.35
CA TRP A 368 4.48 0.76 1.57
C TRP A 368 5.94 0.89 2.04
N MET A 369 6.25 0.38 3.22
CA MET A 369 7.58 0.44 3.83
C MET A 369 8.39 -0.78 3.41
N SER A 370 8.70 -0.88 2.13
CA SER A 370 9.54 -1.92 1.53
C SER A 370 10.04 -1.47 0.16
N ASN A 371 10.79 -2.34 -0.52
CA ASN A 371 11.35 -2.09 -1.84
C ASN A 371 11.28 -3.35 -2.70
N TRP A 372 10.87 -3.22 -3.96
CA TRP A 372 10.77 -4.36 -4.89
C TRP A 372 12.07 -5.12 -5.10
N GLN A 373 13.23 -4.53 -4.76
CA GLN A 373 14.52 -5.21 -4.86
C GLN A 373 14.65 -6.42 -3.92
N TYR A 374 13.91 -6.44 -2.78
CA TYR A 374 14.04 -7.49 -1.75
C TYR A 374 12.74 -7.84 -1.03
N ALA A 375 11.62 -7.28 -1.44
CA ALA A 375 10.36 -7.43 -0.70
C ALA A 375 9.94 -8.90 -0.53
N ASN A 376 10.26 -9.77 -1.49
CA ASN A 376 9.97 -11.20 -1.40
C ASN A 376 10.96 -11.99 -0.54
N ASP A 377 12.13 -11.41 -0.21
CA ASP A 377 13.24 -12.11 0.44
C ASP A 377 13.42 -11.75 1.92
N VAL A 378 12.51 -10.95 2.49
CA VAL A 378 12.56 -10.59 3.91
C VAL A 378 12.21 -11.79 4.81
N PRO A 379 12.81 -11.90 6.03
CA PRO A 379 12.75 -13.09 6.87
C PRO A 379 11.47 -13.20 7.71
N THR A 380 10.32 -12.87 7.14
CA THR A 380 8.98 -13.08 7.70
C THR A 380 8.29 -14.21 6.97
N ARG A 381 7.32 -14.87 7.58
CA ARG A 381 6.68 -16.08 7.03
C ARG A 381 5.18 -15.96 6.86
N GLN A 382 4.42 -16.07 7.96
CA GLN A 382 2.96 -16.04 7.88
C GLN A 382 2.41 -14.68 7.43
N TYR A 383 3.15 -13.60 7.61
CA TYR A 383 2.84 -12.27 7.09
C TYR A 383 4.06 -11.68 6.38
N ARG A 384 3.87 -10.71 5.50
CA ARG A 384 4.99 -9.97 4.90
C ARG A 384 4.61 -8.52 4.63
N SER A 385 5.56 -7.62 4.93
CA SER A 385 5.50 -6.17 4.77
C SER A 385 4.84 -5.39 5.90
N ALA A 386 5.05 -4.08 5.83
CA ALA A 386 4.46 -3.07 6.70
C ALA A 386 4.26 -1.78 5.91
N ASN A 387 3.41 -0.89 6.42
CA ASN A 387 3.31 0.48 5.94
C ASN A 387 4.19 1.42 6.77
N SER A 388 4.55 2.58 6.19
CA SER A 388 5.14 3.69 6.91
C SER A 388 4.22 4.15 8.04
N VAL A 389 4.70 5.02 8.93
CA VAL A 389 3.80 5.77 9.79
C VAL A 389 2.99 6.77 8.96
N PRO A 390 1.75 7.13 9.38
CA PRO A 390 0.99 8.20 8.72
C PRO A 390 1.73 9.54 8.84
N ARG A 391 1.72 10.32 7.76
CA ARG A 391 2.45 11.58 7.64
C ARG A 391 1.55 12.68 7.09
N ASP A 392 1.52 13.83 7.75
CA ASP A 392 0.84 15.03 7.26
C ASP A 392 1.70 15.76 6.24
N LEU A 393 1.09 16.19 5.15
CA LEU A 393 1.75 16.89 4.06
C LEU A 393 1.38 18.37 4.03
N SER A 394 2.35 19.23 3.80
CA SER A 394 2.21 20.64 3.46
C SER A 394 3.29 21.05 2.47
N LEU A 395 3.36 22.32 2.09
CA LEU A 395 4.41 22.85 1.24
C LEU A 395 5.23 23.89 1.98
N TYR A 396 6.51 23.99 1.65
CA TYR A 396 7.37 25.08 2.07
C TYR A 396 8.21 25.57 0.90
N THR A 397 8.69 26.82 0.98
CA THR A 397 9.57 27.40 -0.04
C THR A 397 10.98 27.54 0.52
N SER A 398 11.97 27.11 -0.25
CA SER A 398 13.39 27.28 0.04
C SER A 398 14.14 27.63 -1.24
N GLU A 399 14.99 28.65 -1.20
CA GLU A 399 15.83 29.09 -2.35
C GLU A 399 15.06 29.30 -3.67
N GLY A 400 13.81 29.76 -3.57
CA GLY A 400 12.94 30.00 -4.71
C GLY A 400 12.18 28.78 -5.25
N GLU A 401 12.45 27.59 -4.74
CA GLU A 401 11.76 26.33 -5.06
C GLU A 401 10.73 25.97 -3.99
N THR A 402 9.65 25.31 -4.41
CA THR A 402 8.62 24.79 -3.50
C THR A 402 8.78 23.28 -3.31
N TYR A 403 8.76 22.84 -2.06
CA TYR A 403 8.94 21.44 -1.67
C TYR A 403 7.78 20.93 -0.84
N VAL A 404 7.51 19.62 -0.91
CA VAL A 404 6.61 18.95 0.04
C VAL A 404 7.31 18.80 1.38
N LYS A 405 6.68 19.29 2.43
CA LYS A 405 7.03 19.03 3.82
C LYS A 405 6.26 17.82 4.30
N VAL A 406 6.98 16.87 4.84
CA VAL A 406 6.44 15.61 5.38
C VAL A 406 6.66 15.59 6.88
N THR A 407 5.58 15.49 7.65
CA THR A 407 5.63 15.51 9.12
C THR A 407 4.90 14.29 9.67
N PRO A 408 5.47 13.53 10.62
CA PRO A 408 4.74 12.47 11.30
C PRO A 408 3.40 12.98 11.85
N SER A 409 2.32 12.25 11.62
CA SER A 409 0.99 12.67 12.09
C SER A 409 0.94 12.78 13.61
N PRO A 410 0.28 13.81 14.17
CA PRO A 410 0.28 14.08 15.61
C PRO A 410 -0.33 12.96 16.45
N GLU A 411 -1.13 12.09 15.87
CA GLU A 411 -1.70 10.91 16.51
C GLU A 411 -0.62 9.95 17.04
N LEU A 412 0.56 9.93 16.41
CA LEU A 412 1.71 9.11 16.83
C LEU A 412 2.23 9.48 18.22
N LEU A 413 1.95 10.72 18.69
CA LEU A 413 2.32 11.14 20.05
C LEU A 413 1.70 10.25 21.14
N LYS A 414 0.60 9.54 20.85
CA LYS A 414 -0.01 8.58 21.76
C LYS A 414 0.87 7.37 22.05
N LEU A 415 1.83 7.08 21.19
CA LEU A 415 2.78 5.97 21.35
C LEU A 415 3.91 6.31 22.33
N ARG A 416 4.10 7.59 22.67
CA ARG A 416 5.16 8.01 23.58
C ARG A 416 4.85 7.55 25.00
N ASP A 417 5.77 6.78 25.60
CA ASP A 417 5.70 6.33 27.00
C ASP A 417 6.71 7.14 27.83
N LYS A 418 7.95 6.68 27.91
CA LYS A 418 9.02 7.30 28.69
C LYS A 418 9.98 8.04 27.77
N GLY A 419 10.46 9.17 28.21
CA GLY A 419 11.44 9.95 27.44
C GLY A 419 12.67 10.32 28.26
N SER A 420 13.83 10.29 27.65
CA SER A 420 15.06 10.87 28.16
C SER A 420 15.42 12.11 27.37
N LYS A 421 15.89 13.15 28.06
CA LYS A 421 16.28 14.41 27.42
C LYS A 421 17.72 14.75 27.74
N LYS A 422 18.50 15.08 26.73
CA LYS A 422 19.82 15.63 26.89
C LYS A 422 19.85 17.12 26.55
N ARG A 423 20.50 17.92 27.37
CA ARG A 423 20.75 19.33 27.07
C ARG A 423 21.77 19.46 25.93
N ALA A 424 21.77 20.63 25.28
CA ALA A 424 22.72 20.95 24.23
C ALA A 424 24.17 20.66 24.63
N PHE A 425 24.94 20.06 23.77
CA PHE A 425 26.35 19.75 23.92
C PHE A 425 27.05 19.86 22.57
N LYS A 426 28.36 20.03 22.58
CA LYS A 426 29.16 20.08 21.36
C LYS A 426 29.59 18.68 20.96
N VAL A 427 29.45 18.37 19.68
CA VAL A 427 29.99 17.18 19.05
C VAL A 427 31.07 17.60 18.07
N ASP A 428 32.29 17.18 18.29
CA ASP A 428 33.45 17.47 17.44
C ASP A 428 34.05 16.20 16.80
N ARG A 429 33.57 15.03 17.19
CA ARG A 429 33.88 13.71 16.60
C ARG A 429 32.69 12.79 16.73
N THR A 430 32.81 11.76 17.56
CA THR A 430 31.74 10.79 17.86
C THR A 430 31.26 10.99 19.30
N TYR A 431 29.96 10.92 19.50
CA TYR A 431 29.36 10.99 20.83
C TYR A 431 28.39 9.80 20.99
N ASN A 432 28.63 8.99 22.03
CA ASN A 432 27.79 7.82 22.32
C ASN A 432 26.56 8.25 23.15
N LEU A 433 25.39 7.88 22.66
CA LEU A 433 24.08 8.17 23.26
C LEU A 433 23.45 6.97 24.00
N ASP A 434 24.13 5.81 24.11
CA ASP A 434 23.58 4.58 24.69
C ASP A 434 22.95 4.80 26.07
N LYS A 435 23.54 5.67 26.89
CA LYS A 435 23.01 5.99 28.23
C LYS A 435 21.63 6.64 28.21
N LEU A 436 21.21 7.22 27.07
CA LEU A 436 19.87 7.79 26.92
C LEU A 436 18.85 6.74 26.51
N LEU A 437 19.32 5.62 25.97
CA LEU A 437 18.52 4.53 25.45
C LEU A 437 18.48 3.31 26.42
N ASN A 438 18.97 3.49 27.67
CA ASN A 438 18.84 2.45 28.68
C ASN A 438 17.38 2.07 28.84
N ASP A 439 17.08 0.78 28.88
CA ASP A 439 15.75 0.20 29.01
C ASP A 439 14.86 0.31 27.74
N ASN A 440 15.42 0.61 26.56
CA ASN A 440 14.62 0.57 25.33
C ASN A 440 14.42 -0.89 24.84
N SER A 441 13.24 -1.16 24.31
CA SER A 441 12.86 -2.45 23.72
C SER A 441 13.23 -2.57 22.23
N GLY A 442 13.94 -1.58 21.66
CA GLY A 442 14.18 -1.44 20.23
C GLY A 442 13.10 -0.62 19.52
N THR A 443 12.12 -0.10 20.25
CA THR A 443 11.05 0.77 19.73
C THR A 443 11.18 2.13 20.38
N TYR A 444 11.58 3.16 19.61
CA TYR A 444 11.79 4.50 20.14
C TYR A 444 11.63 5.56 19.04
N GLU A 445 11.43 6.78 19.48
CA GLU A 445 11.48 7.99 18.67
C GLU A 445 12.66 8.85 19.14
N ILE A 446 13.38 9.42 18.18
CA ILE A 446 14.48 10.35 18.46
C ILE A 446 14.12 11.69 17.85
N GLU A 447 14.09 12.73 18.68
CA GLU A 447 13.97 14.12 18.25
C GLU A 447 15.24 14.88 18.63
N MET A 448 15.92 15.46 17.65
CA MET A 448 17.13 16.23 17.89
C MET A 448 17.16 17.51 17.07
N THR A 449 17.69 18.57 17.66
CA THR A 449 18.02 19.81 16.96
C THR A 449 19.53 19.90 16.79
N ILE A 450 19.98 19.96 15.54
CA ILE A 450 21.39 20.06 15.17
C ILE A 450 21.69 21.48 14.70
N LYS A 451 22.73 22.11 15.28
CA LYS A 451 23.27 23.35 14.80
C LYS A 451 24.66 23.09 14.23
N ASN A 452 24.72 22.97 12.91
CA ASN A 452 26.00 22.83 12.21
C ASN A 452 26.79 24.17 12.28
N LYS A 453 28.12 24.08 12.44
CA LYS A 453 29.03 25.21 12.32
C LYS A 453 29.99 25.03 11.14
N ASP A 454 30.69 23.92 11.12
CA ASP A 454 31.81 23.71 10.19
C ASP A 454 31.91 22.27 9.64
N ALA A 455 30.94 21.40 9.93
CA ALA A 455 30.97 20.01 9.50
C ALA A 455 30.40 19.85 8.10
N ASP A 456 31.12 19.13 7.24
CA ASP A 456 30.63 18.74 5.91
C ASP A 456 29.58 17.64 6.00
N VAL A 457 29.71 16.78 7.01
CA VAL A 457 28.83 15.63 7.24
C VAL A 457 28.48 15.53 8.73
N ILE A 458 27.21 15.35 9.03
CA ILE A 458 26.72 14.97 10.35
C ILE A 458 25.95 13.68 10.20
N GLY A 459 26.40 12.60 10.87
CA GLY A 459 25.76 11.29 10.84
C GLY A 459 25.18 10.90 12.19
N PHE A 460 24.15 10.09 12.15
CA PHE A 460 23.59 9.38 13.28
C PHE A 460 23.58 7.89 12.96
N GLN A 461 24.22 7.07 13.80
CA GLN A 461 24.34 5.64 13.61
C GLN A 461 23.57 4.88 14.69
N LEU A 462 22.73 3.96 14.27
CA LEU A 462 22.10 2.95 15.10
C LEU A 462 22.74 1.60 14.80
N PHE A 463 23.24 0.92 15.80
CA PHE A 463 23.85 -0.39 15.63
C PHE A 463 23.50 -1.31 16.79
N ASN A 464 23.56 -2.60 16.55
CA ASN A 464 23.34 -3.63 17.55
C ASN A 464 24.63 -4.42 17.86
N SER A 465 24.55 -5.34 18.83
CA SER A 465 25.66 -6.19 19.25
C SER A 465 26.15 -7.16 18.17
N LYS A 466 25.46 -7.31 17.06
CA LYS A 466 25.82 -8.18 15.94
C LYS A 466 26.55 -7.43 14.81
N GLY A 467 26.72 -6.12 14.94
CA GLY A 467 27.31 -5.27 13.90
C GLY A 467 26.35 -4.92 12.77
N GLU A 468 25.05 -5.16 12.94
CA GLU A 468 24.01 -4.62 12.04
C GLU A 468 23.86 -3.14 12.36
N GLU A 469 23.85 -2.29 11.33
CA GLU A 469 23.79 -0.83 11.50
C GLU A 469 22.83 -0.15 10.53
N VAL A 470 22.28 0.99 10.98
CA VAL A 470 21.56 1.96 10.15
C VAL A 470 22.25 3.31 10.32
N GLU A 471 22.64 3.92 9.22
CA GLU A 471 23.29 5.23 9.21
C GLU A 471 22.35 6.26 8.57
N ILE A 472 22.16 7.39 9.25
CA ILE A 472 21.41 8.55 8.79
C ILE A 472 22.37 9.73 8.70
N CYS A 473 22.68 10.19 7.50
CA CYS A 473 23.64 11.25 7.24
C CYS A 473 22.99 12.52 6.71
N LEU A 474 23.37 13.67 7.26
CA LEU A 474 23.15 14.99 6.69
C LEU A 474 24.45 15.44 6.03
N LEU A 475 24.43 15.60 4.71
CA LEU A 475 25.56 16.10 3.93
C LEU A 475 25.35 17.60 3.69
N TYR A 476 26.28 18.42 4.17
CA TYR A 476 26.32 19.86 3.92
C TYR A 476 27.30 20.15 2.79
N THR A 477 26.92 19.87 1.53
CA THR A 477 27.68 20.32 0.37
C THR A 477 27.16 21.68 -0.05
N SER A 478 28.05 22.69 -0.06
CA SER A 478 27.73 24.06 -0.50
C SER A 478 27.25 24.07 -1.97
N PRO A 479 26.20 24.84 -2.33
CA PRO A 479 25.31 25.67 -1.53
C PRO A 479 23.86 25.11 -1.37
N SER A 480 23.65 23.83 -1.45
CA SER A 480 22.31 23.25 -1.25
C SER A 480 22.34 22.14 -0.22
N PRO A 481 21.56 22.23 0.87
CA PRO A 481 21.42 21.12 1.80
C PRO A 481 20.70 19.98 1.09
N ARG A 482 21.43 18.92 0.81
CA ARG A 482 20.84 17.64 0.39
C ARG A 482 20.86 16.72 1.60
N ASP A 483 19.68 16.44 2.11
CA ASP A 483 19.52 15.43 3.15
C ASP A 483 19.63 14.05 2.50
N TYR A 484 20.67 13.30 2.82
CA TYR A 484 20.81 11.92 2.40
C TYR A 484 20.61 11.01 3.62
N ALA A 485 19.59 10.19 3.60
CA ALA A 485 19.50 9.04 4.47
C ALA A 485 19.95 7.82 3.67
N ALA A 486 21.07 7.20 4.06
CA ALA A 486 21.52 5.95 3.49
C ALA A 486 21.41 4.85 4.53
N SER A 487 20.64 3.79 4.22
CA SER A 487 20.70 2.51 4.95
C SER A 487 21.62 1.57 4.17
N ARG A 488 22.59 0.97 4.82
CA ARG A 488 23.43 -0.11 4.28
C ARG A 488 23.04 -1.46 4.90
#